data_d184d7ae6da4282d62898c48ab2bba32
#
_entry.id   d184d7ae6da4282d62898c48ab2bba32
#
_cell.length_a   1.000
_cell.length_b   1.000
_cell.length_c   1.000
_cell.angle_alpha   90.00
_cell.angle_beta   90.00
_cell.angle_gamma   90.00
#
_symmetry.space_group_name_H-M   'P 1'
#
loop_
_entity.id
_entity.type
_entity.pdbx_description
1 polymer ?
#
loop_
_entity_poly.entity_id
_entity_poly.type
_entity_poly.pdbx_seq_one_letter_code
_entity_poly.pdbx_strand_id
1 'polypeptide(L)'
;MEMRKDHLSLETVGPENLSACGIGCLCNPENPGYQCKVDWLRKTFDEGLRLLLFRDDEGKALGFLEYVPGEFAWRPVHAAGWLFVHCLWVYRRGQKIKGLGSRLIQACVAEARRQKATGVAALVSDGPLMAGKEVFLKNGFQVIDERDRFQLVIYRLERGPEPRFRELQGNVPVFQGLHVMYCAQCPMLPKSAADLSEMAAAHGLKFKVTVLKNAREAQNAPSYYGVFSLLWKGRLLSDHYVSKGRFKNLLTKEILKMRGPNETVAEAYKRLLTKENLKMEK
;
A
#
# COMPACT_ATOMS: atom_id res chain seq x y z
N MET A 1 -17.05 9.21 -39.55
CA MET A 1 -16.47 8.15 -38.71
C MET A 1 -17.06 8.37 -37.29
N GLU A 2 -18.20 7.74 -37.03
CA GLU A 2 -18.87 7.86 -35.73
C GLU A 2 -17.93 7.31 -34.64
N MET A 3 -17.60 8.15 -33.68
CA MET A 3 -16.92 7.69 -32.46
C MET A 3 -17.88 6.75 -31.74
N ARG A 4 -17.58 5.44 -31.71
CA ARG A 4 -18.24 4.50 -30.82
C ARG A 4 -18.22 5.13 -29.41
N LYS A 5 -19.40 5.43 -28.87
CA LYS A 5 -19.54 5.73 -27.45
C LYS A 5 -19.11 4.45 -26.71
N ASP A 6 -17.91 4.48 -26.13
CA ASP A 6 -17.46 3.41 -25.25
C ASP A 6 -18.50 3.29 -24.12
N HIS A 7 -19.32 2.26 -24.15
CA HIS A 7 -20.23 1.93 -23.06
C HIS A 7 -19.37 1.44 -21.89
N LEU A 8 -19.18 2.30 -20.90
CA LEU A 8 -18.43 1.98 -19.69
C LEU A 8 -19.41 1.60 -18.59
N SER A 9 -19.25 0.41 -18.02
CA SER A 9 -19.95 0.02 -16.81
C SER A 9 -19.10 0.34 -15.57
N LEU A 10 -19.77 0.84 -14.52
CA LEU A 10 -19.19 1.03 -13.20
C LEU A 10 -19.83 0.02 -12.25
N GLU A 11 -19.03 -0.85 -11.68
CA GLU A 11 -19.47 -1.87 -10.73
C GLU A 11 -18.93 -1.55 -9.34
N THR A 12 -19.75 -1.76 -8.31
CA THR A 12 -19.30 -1.79 -6.92
C THR A 12 -19.04 -3.24 -6.55
N VAL A 13 -17.80 -3.57 -6.23
CA VAL A 13 -17.40 -4.92 -5.83
C VAL A 13 -17.45 -5.03 -4.30
N GLY A 14 -18.17 -6.03 -3.85
CA GLY A 14 -18.37 -6.42 -2.46
C GLY A 14 -18.29 -7.93 -2.27
N PRO A 15 -18.66 -8.45 -1.10
CA PRO A 15 -18.57 -9.89 -0.80
C PRO A 15 -19.41 -10.75 -1.75
N GLU A 16 -20.55 -10.24 -2.23
CA GLU A 16 -21.52 -10.95 -3.06
C GLU A 16 -21.03 -11.21 -4.49
N ASN A 17 -20.19 -10.34 -5.04
CA ASN A 17 -19.78 -10.39 -6.44
C ASN A 17 -18.26 -10.44 -6.67
N LEU A 18 -17.44 -10.57 -5.62
CA LEU A 18 -15.99 -10.62 -5.73
C LEU A 18 -15.49 -11.70 -6.70
N SER A 19 -16.10 -12.88 -6.68
CA SER A 19 -15.71 -14.01 -7.53
C SER A 19 -15.94 -13.73 -9.02
N ALA A 20 -17.01 -12.98 -9.35
CA ALA A 20 -17.31 -12.60 -10.73
C ALA A 20 -16.51 -11.38 -11.19
N CYS A 21 -16.32 -10.39 -10.30
CA CYS A 21 -15.68 -9.12 -10.64
C CYS A 21 -14.15 -9.18 -10.52
N GLY A 22 -13.61 -10.08 -9.70
CA GLY A 22 -12.19 -10.15 -9.40
C GLY A 22 -11.72 -9.02 -8.47
N ILE A 23 -10.42 -8.96 -8.24
CA ILE A 23 -9.81 -8.13 -7.20
C ILE A 23 -9.47 -6.69 -7.65
N GLY A 24 -9.88 -6.28 -8.84
CA GLY A 24 -9.67 -4.92 -9.35
C GLY A 24 -8.23 -4.58 -9.74
N CYS A 25 -7.23 -5.07 -9.04
CA CYS A 25 -5.83 -4.84 -9.36
C CYS A 25 -5.24 -5.98 -10.20
N LEU A 26 -4.08 -5.72 -10.82
CA LEU A 26 -3.33 -6.57 -11.73
C LEU A 26 -3.43 -8.06 -11.40
N CYS A 27 -4.03 -8.88 -12.31
CA CYS A 27 -4.44 -10.18 -11.89
C CYS A 27 -4.25 -11.25 -12.93
N ASN A 28 -3.05 -11.74 -12.95
CA ASN A 28 -2.90 -13.15 -13.24
C ASN A 28 -3.27 -13.91 -11.96
N PRO A 29 -4.33 -14.76 -11.94
CA PRO A 29 -4.71 -15.57 -10.79
C PRO A 29 -3.59 -16.51 -10.30
N GLU A 30 -2.64 -16.85 -11.17
CA GLU A 30 -1.44 -17.64 -10.84
C GLU A 30 -0.41 -16.85 -10.03
N ASN A 31 -0.55 -15.53 -9.92
CA ASN A 31 0.33 -14.74 -9.08
C ASN A 31 0.12 -15.13 -7.61
N PRO A 32 1.18 -15.50 -6.86
CA PRO A 32 1.05 -15.91 -5.46
C PRO A 32 0.33 -14.87 -4.57
N GLY A 33 0.41 -13.59 -4.92
CA GLY A 33 -0.27 -12.53 -4.18
C GLY A 33 -1.77 -12.40 -4.49
N TYR A 34 -2.28 -13.04 -5.56
CA TYR A 34 -3.69 -12.93 -5.95
C TYR A 34 -4.60 -13.49 -4.86
N GLN A 35 -4.37 -14.74 -4.46
CA GLN A 35 -5.18 -15.38 -3.42
C GLN A 35 -5.07 -14.64 -2.08
N CYS A 36 -3.87 -14.17 -1.72
CA CYS A 36 -3.68 -13.36 -0.52
C CYS A 36 -4.54 -12.08 -0.55
N LYS A 37 -4.67 -11.42 -1.71
CA LYS A 37 -5.55 -10.25 -1.88
C LYS A 37 -7.02 -10.63 -1.80
N VAL A 38 -7.44 -11.76 -2.39
CA VAL A 38 -8.81 -12.28 -2.26
C VAL A 38 -9.19 -12.50 -0.80
N ASP A 39 -8.32 -13.16 -0.04
CA ASP A 39 -8.58 -13.46 1.38
C ASP A 39 -8.57 -12.18 2.24
N TRP A 40 -7.70 -11.21 1.90
CA TRP A 40 -7.70 -9.91 2.54
C TRP A 40 -9.00 -9.13 2.25
N LEU A 41 -9.47 -9.11 1.00
CA LEU A 41 -10.72 -8.45 0.61
C LEU A 41 -11.91 -9.04 1.35
N ARG A 42 -12.04 -10.37 1.40
CA ARG A 42 -13.14 -11.06 2.10
C ARG A 42 -13.26 -10.60 3.56
N LYS A 43 -12.13 -10.49 4.26
CA LYS A 43 -12.10 -10.01 5.65
C LYS A 43 -12.44 -8.53 5.77
N THR A 44 -11.93 -7.71 4.84
CA THR A 44 -12.05 -6.26 4.92
C THR A 44 -13.41 -5.76 4.43
N PHE A 45 -14.15 -6.55 3.64
CA PHE A 45 -15.52 -6.23 3.26
C PHE A 45 -16.46 -6.08 4.48
N ASP A 46 -16.24 -6.85 5.53
CA ASP A 46 -17.00 -6.74 6.79
C ASP A 46 -16.73 -5.40 7.50
N GLU A 47 -15.57 -4.79 7.26
CA GLU A 47 -15.21 -3.45 7.71
C GLU A 47 -15.75 -2.33 6.77
N GLY A 48 -16.54 -2.67 5.75
CA GLY A 48 -17.13 -1.71 4.82
C GLY A 48 -16.27 -1.36 3.60
N LEU A 49 -15.16 -2.07 3.37
CA LEU A 49 -14.36 -1.88 2.15
C LEU A 49 -15.20 -2.18 0.90
N ARG A 50 -15.00 -1.40 -0.14
CA ARG A 50 -15.58 -1.63 -1.48
C ARG A 50 -14.57 -1.23 -2.56
N LEU A 51 -14.73 -1.85 -3.75
CA LEU A 51 -14.03 -1.42 -4.94
C LEU A 51 -15.03 -0.88 -5.96
N LEU A 52 -14.71 0.27 -6.53
CA LEU A 52 -15.37 0.80 -7.72
C LEU A 52 -14.54 0.35 -8.93
N LEU A 53 -15.14 -0.40 -9.83
CA LEU A 53 -14.44 -1.01 -10.97
C LEU A 53 -15.09 -0.57 -12.29
N PHE A 54 -14.32 0.09 -13.16
CA PHE A 54 -14.75 0.35 -14.53
C PHE A 54 -14.35 -0.77 -15.46
N ARG A 55 -15.32 -1.19 -16.31
CA ARG A 55 -15.13 -2.16 -17.38
C ARG A 55 -15.53 -1.56 -18.72
N ASP A 56 -14.93 -2.12 -19.78
CA ASP A 56 -15.38 -1.91 -21.17
C ASP A 56 -16.48 -2.90 -21.56
N ASP A 57 -16.98 -2.76 -22.81
CA ASP A 57 -18.03 -3.61 -23.37
C ASP A 57 -17.62 -5.09 -23.46
N GLU A 58 -16.32 -5.38 -23.44
CA GLU A 58 -15.78 -6.75 -23.41
C GLU A 58 -15.63 -7.30 -21.98
N GLY A 59 -16.07 -6.53 -20.97
CA GLY A 59 -15.97 -6.88 -19.54
C GLY A 59 -14.56 -6.75 -18.97
N LYS A 60 -13.59 -6.15 -19.71
CA LYS A 60 -12.22 -5.98 -19.22
C LYS A 60 -12.10 -4.80 -18.28
N ALA A 61 -11.37 -4.97 -17.18
CA ALA A 61 -11.10 -3.92 -16.24
C ALA A 61 -10.27 -2.79 -16.88
N LEU A 62 -10.74 -1.54 -16.70
CA LEU A 62 -10.11 -0.32 -17.20
C LEU A 62 -9.45 0.47 -16.09
N GLY A 63 -9.97 0.39 -14.88
CA GLY A 63 -9.45 1.06 -13.70
C GLY A 63 -10.33 0.78 -12.50
N PHE A 64 -9.79 0.96 -11.30
CA PHE A 64 -10.52 0.77 -10.05
C PHE A 64 -10.11 1.79 -9.01
N LEU A 65 -10.99 1.97 -8.02
CA LEU A 65 -10.74 2.70 -6.79
C LEU A 65 -11.18 1.83 -5.62
N GLU A 66 -10.33 1.68 -4.62
CA GLU A 66 -10.60 0.95 -3.39
C GLU A 66 -10.77 1.94 -2.24
N TYR A 67 -11.88 1.84 -1.49
CA TYR A 67 -12.13 2.68 -0.33
C TYR A 67 -12.71 1.89 0.84
N VAL A 68 -12.59 2.48 2.04
CA VAL A 68 -13.07 1.91 3.30
C VAL A 68 -13.55 3.06 4.21
N PRO A 69 -14.45 2.84 5.19
CA PRO A 69 -14.65 3.81 6.27
C PRO A 69 -13.33 4.14 6.96
N GLY A 70 -13.09 5.41 7.23
CA GLY A 70 -11.77 5.92 7.63
C GLY A 70 -11.24 5.39 8.95
N GLU A 71 -12.10 4.94 9.87
CA GLU A 71 -11.72 4.22 11.09
C GLU A 71 -11.01 2.89 10.81
N PHE A 72 -11.31 2.28 9.66
CA PHE A 72 -10.68 1.04 9.18
C PHE A 72 -9.62 1.30 8.10
N ALA A 73 -9.13 2.53 7.96
CA ALA A 73 -8.04 2.83 7.03
C ALA A 73 -6.78 2.02 7.38
N TRP A 74 -6.20 1.33 6.39
CA TRP A 74 -4.95 0.59 6.53
C TRP A 74 -3.74 1.53 6.31
N ARG A 75 -3.79 2.67 6.96
CA ARG A 75 -2.76 3.74 6.93
C ARG A 75 -2.64 4.35 8.32
N PRO A 76 -1.48 4.86 8.72
CA PRO A 76 -1.30 5.59 9.98
C PRO A 76 -2.00 6.96 9.97
N VAL A 77 -3.33 6.93 9.96
CA VAL A 77 -4.18 8.13 9.96
C VAL A 77 -5.34 8.00 10.95
N HIS A 78 -5.85 9.13 11.41
CA HIS A 78 -7.14 9.26 12.07
C HIS A 78 -8.10 9.85 11.04
N ALA A 79 -9.09 9.10 10.58
CA ALA A 79 -10.02 9.53 9.55
C ALA A 79 -11.47 9.06 9.81
N ALA A 80 -11.83 8.84 11.09
CA ALA A 80 -13.19 8.41 11.45
C ALA A 80 -14.25 9.37 10.91
N GLY A 81 -15.34 8.81 10.39
CA GLY A 81 -16.42 9.54 9.75
C GLY A 81 -16.16 9.95 8.30
N TRP A 82 -15.00 9.64 7.73
CA TRP A 82 -14.64 9.87 6.31
C TRP A 82 -14.63 8.56 5.54
N LEU A 83 -14.82 8.60 4.21
CA LEU A 83 -14.37 7.50 3.37
C LEU A 83 -12.89 7.68 3.05
N PHE A 84 -12.12 6.63 3.20
CA PHE A 84 -10.68 6.66 2.96
C PHE A 84 -10.31 5.84 1.73
N VAL A 85 -9.69 6.50 0.73
CA VAL A 85 -9.24 5.84 -0.49
C VAL A 85 -7.90 5.15 -0.24
N HIS A 86 -7.87 3.82 -0.39
CA HIS A 86 -6.66 3.01 -0.27
C HIS A 86 -5.86 2.95 -1.55
N CYS A 87 -6.54 2.86 -2.69
CA CYS A 87 -5.91 2.68 -3.99
C CYS A 87 -6.77 3.31 -5.10
N LEU A 88 -6.09 3.92 -6.07
CA LEU A 88 -6.67 4.35 -7.34
C LEU A 88 -5.70 3.92 -8.44
N TRP A 89 -6.20 3.16 -9.40
CA TRP A 89 -5.39 2.70 -10.53
C TRP A 89 -6.18 2.72 -11.83
N VAL A 90 -5.55 3.21 -12.90
CA VAL A 90 -6.10 3.17 -14.26
C VAL A 90 -5.13 2.38 -15.12
N TYR A 91 -5.62 1.30 -15.74
CA TYR A 91 -4.82 0.46 -16.62
C TYR A 91 -4.48 1.17 -17.93
N ARG A 92 -3.42 0.73 -18.61
CA ARG A 92 -3.00 1.30 -19.90
C ARG A 92 -4.15 1.43 -20.91
N ARG A 93 -5.05 0.45 -20.95
CA ARG A 93 -6.26 0.49 -21.80
C ARG A 93 -7.20 1.60 -21.36
N GLY A 94 -7.44 1.74 -20.06
CA GLY A 94 -8.26 2.80 -19.48
C GLY A 94 -7.62 4.20 -19.58
N GLN A 95 -6.29 4.30 -19.66
CA GLN A 95 -5.59 5.59 -19.85
C GLN A 95 -5.92 6.26 -21.20
N LYS A 96 -6.35 5.48 -22.19
CA LYS A 96 -6.84 5.99 -23.48
C LYS A 96 -8.18 6.72 -23.34
N ILE A 97 -8.91 6.48 -22.23
CA ILE A 97 -10.20 7.10 -21.91
C ILE A 97 -9.94 8.30 -21.03
N LYS A 98 -10.10 9.50 -21.61
CA LYS A 98 -9.83 10.75 -20.90
C LYS A 98 -10.71 10.86 -19.64
N GLY A 99 -10.07 11.14 -18.51
CA GLY A 99 -10.75 11.43 -17.25
C GLY A 99 -11.25 10.21 -16.46
N LEU A 100 -10.88 8.97 -16.81
CA LEU A 100 -11.37 7.77 -16.10
C LEU A 100 -11.03 7.78 -14.59
N GLY A 101 -9.83 8.20 -14.22
CA GLY A 101 -9.44 8.37 -12.81
C GLY A 101 -10.31 9.40 -12.08
N SER A 102 -10.65 10.53 -12.74
CA SER A 102 -11.57 11.53 -12.19
C SER A 102 -12.98 10.95 -12.00
N ARG A 103 -13.47 10.15 -12.95
CA ARG A 103 -14.79 9.49 -12.83
C ARG A 103 -14.83 8.52 -11.63
N LEU A 104 -13.75 7.77 -11.37
CA LEU A 104 -13.64 6.92 -10.18
C LEU A 104 -13.67 7.73 -8.89
N ILE A 105 -12.92 8.84 -8.82
CA ILE A 105 -12.92 9.73 -7.66
C ILE A 105 -14.32 10.33 -7.44
N GLN A 106 -14.98 10.83 -8.48
CA GLN A 106 -16.32 11.39 -8.37
C GLN A 106 -17.35 10.36 -7.94
N ALA A 107 -17.24 9.10 -8.38
CA ALA A 107 -18.08 8.01 -7.92
C ALA A 107 -17.87 7.74 -6.42
N CYS A 108 -16.63 7.78 -5.94
CA CYS A 108 -16.33 7.66 -4.50
C CYS A 108 -16.90 8.84 -3.70
N VAL A 109 -16.83 10.06 -4.22
CA VAL A 109 -17.44 11.25 -3.60
C VAL A 109 -18.98 11.12 -3.54
N ALA A 110 -19.62 10.61 -4.61
CA ALA A 110 -21.05 10.34 -4.61
C ALA A 110 -21.44 9.29 -3.56
N GLU A 111 -20.62 8.26 -3.42
CA GLU A 111 -20.81 7.23 -2.40
C GLU A 111 -20.67 7.79 -0.97
N ALA A 112 -19.68 8.67 -0.74
CA ALA A 112 -19.53 9.37 0.54
C ALA A 112 -20.78 10.21 0.89
N ARG A 113 -21.39 10.90 -0.10
CA ARG A 113 -22.66 11.61 0.11
C ARG A 113 -23.80 10.67 0.47
N ARG A 114 -23.93 9.54 -0.24
CA ARG A 114 -24.97 8.53 0.02
C ARG A 114 -24.86 7.96 1.44
N GLN A 115 -23.63 7.76 1.91
CA GLN A 115 -23.33 7.26 3.26
C GLN A 115 -23.35 8.36 4.34
N LYS A 116 -23.57 9.63 3.97
CA LYS A 116 -23.51 10.78 4.89
C LYS A 116 -22.15 10.89 5.59
N ALA A 117 -21.07 10.53 4.91
CA ALA A 117 -19.72 10.69 5.41
C ALA A 117 -19.32 12.18 5.41
N THR A 118 -18.44 12.58 6.31
CA THR A 118 -17.88 13.95 6.37
C THR A 118 -17.19 14.34 5.06
N GLY A 119 -16.68 13.38 4.33
CA GLY A 119 -16.05 13.57 3.04
C GLY A 119 -15.22 12.36 2.60
N VAL A 120 -14.31 12.59 1.67
CA VAL A 120 -13.37 11.57 1.18
C VAL A 120 -11.95 12.02 1.51
N ALA A 121 -11.15 11.12 2.08
CA ALA A 121 -9.73 11.32 2.37
C ALA A 121 -8.88 10.32 1.59
N ALA A 122 -7.65 10.68 1.27
CA ALA A 122 -6.68 9.78 0.66
C ALA A 122 -5.26 10.12 1.10
N LEU A 123 -4.42 9.10 1.17
CA LEU A 123 -2.97 9.28 1.26
C LEU A 123 -2.39 9.15 -0.15
N VAL A 124 -1.70 10.19 -0.59
CA VAL A 124 -1.12 10.29 -1.94
C VAL A 124 0.39 10.50 -1.87
N SER A 125 1.09 10.13 -2.93
CA SER A 125 2.53 10.31 -3.05
C SER A 125 2.97 10.07 -4.49
N ASP A 126 4.03 10.72 -4.93
CA ASP A 126 4.70 10.44 -6.21
C ASP A 126 5.60 9.17 -6.18
N GLY A 127 5.56 8.46 -5.06
CA GLY A 127 6.29 7.21 -4.89
C GLY A 127 5.66 6.02 -5.62
N PRO A 128 6.38 4.90 -5.73
CA PRO A 128 5.93 3.71 -6.44
C PRO A 128 4.60 3.16 -5.92
N LEU A 129 3.73 2.73 -6.84
CA LEU A 129 2.43 2.09 -6.56
C LEU A 129 1.43 2.96 -5.80
N MET A 130 1.58 4.28 -5.87
CA MET A 130 0.63 5.24 -5.32
C MET A 130 0.12 6.20 -6.40
N ALA A 131 -1.06 6.74 -6.18
CA ALA A 131 -1.58 7.82 -7.02
C ALA A 131 -0.95 9.15 -6.57
N GLY A 132 -0.52 9.98 -7.53
CA GLY A 132 -0.07 11.34 -7.28
C GLY A 132 -1.24 12.26 -6.91
N LYS A 133 -0.93 13.39 -6.27
CA LYS A 133 -1.94 14.34 -5.79
C LYS A 133 -2.74 15.02 -6.90
N GLU A 134 -2.16 15.16 -8.09
CA GLU A 134 -2.73 15.98 -9.17
C GLU A 134 -4.13 15.52 -9.58
N VAL A 135 -4.36 14.21 -9.65
CA VAL A 135 -5.68 13.66 -10.00
C VAL A 135 -6.72 13.98 -8.93
N PHE A 136 -6.34 14.04 -7.66
CA PHE A 136 -7.22 14.42 -6.56
C PHE A 136 -7.48 15.93 -6.56
N LEU A 137 -6.45 16.77 -6.70
CA LEU A 137 -6.57 18.23 -6.72
C LEU A 137 -7.48 18.71 -7.88
N LYS A 138 -7.35 18.11 -9.07
CA LYS A 138 -8.25 18.37 -10.21
C LYS A 138 -9.71 18.05 -9.93
N ASN A 139 -9.99 17.21 -8.93
CA ASN A 139 -11.34 16.83 -8.50
C ASN A 139 -11.79 17.56 -7.22
N GLY A 140 -11.15 18.68 -6.87
CA GLY A 140 -11.56 19.53 -5.75
C GLY A 140 -11.05 19.09 -4.38
N PHE A 141 -10.12 18.17 -4.32
CA PHE A 141 -9.42 17.82 -3.07
C PHE A 141 -8.42 18.92 -2.69
N GLN A 142 -8.11 19.00 -1.41
CA GLN A 142 -7.11 19.90 -0.84
C GLN A 142 -6.11 19.10 -0.03
N VAL A 143 -4.83 19.49 -0.08
CA VAL A 143 -3.79 18.98 0.82
C VAL A 143 -4.00 19.62 2.18
N ILE A 144 -4.09 18.81 3.25
CA ILE A 144 -4.28 19.30 4.63
C ILE A 144 -3.09 19.01 5.55
N ASP A 145 -2.26 18.01 5.23
CA ASP A 145 -1.07 17.67 5.99
C ASP A 145 -0.05 16.94 5.11
N GLU A 146 1.23 17.04 5.46
CA GLU A 146 2.34 16.39 4.75
C GLU A 146 3.31 15.76 5.76
N ARG A 147 3.74 14.51 5.46
CA ARG A 147 4.76 13.78 6.21
C ARG A 147 5.67 13.04 5.26
N ASP A 148 6.96 13.29 5.31
CA ASP A 148 7.96 12.76 4.38
C ASP A 148 7.54 13.01 2.91
N ARG A 149 7.32 11.93 2.15
CA ARG A 149 6.85 11.99 0.76
C ARG A 149 5.33 11.86 0.62
N PHE A 150 4.58 11.81 1.71
CA PHE A 150 3.15 11.57 1.71
C PHE A 150 2.38 12.84 1.96
N GLN A 151 1.30 13.06 1.19
CA GLN A 151 0.33 14.11 1.41
C GLN A 151 -1.02 13.49 1.78
N LEU A 152 -1.64 14.04 2.81
CA LEU A 152 -3.02 13.74 3.18
C LEU A 152 -3.94 14.73 2.47
N VAL A 153 -4.78 14.22 1.57
CA VAL A 153 -5.71 15.03 0.79
C VAL A 153 -7.14 14.72 1.16
N ILE A 154 -8.01 15.75 1.17
CA ILE A 154 -9.44 15.60 1.49
C ILE A 154 -10.34 16.31 0.47
N TYR A 155 -11.52 15.73 0.25
CA TYR A 155 -12.69 16.37 -0.33
C TYR A 155 -13.78 16.46 0.74
N ARG A 156 -14.11 17.68 1.21
CA ARG A 156 -15.05 17.88 2.31
C ARG A 156 -16.48 17.96 1.77
N LEU A 157 -17.38 17.23 2.39
CA LEU A 157 -18.83 17.29 2.16
C LEU A 157 -19.56 18.00 3.28
N GLU A 158 -19.18 17.69 4.53
CA GLU A 158 -19.82 18.19 5.74
C GLU A 158 -18.79 18.76 6.71
N ARG A 159 -19.25 19.55 7.67
CA ARG A 159 -18.41 20.01 8.78
C ARG A 159 -18.11 18.84 9.73
N GLY A 160 -16.89 18.69 10.16
CA GLY A 160 -16.47 17.66 11.09
C GLY A 160 -14.96 17.68 11.33
N PRO A 161 -14.46 16.81 12.22
CA PRO A 161 -13.03 16.70 12.49
C PRO A 161 -12.27 16.32 11.20
N GLU A 162 -11.15 16.99 10.96
CA GLU A 162 -10.29 16.68 9.82
C GLU A 162 -9.48 15.41 10.06
N PRO A 163 -9.24 14.62 9.01
CA PRO A 163 -8.25 13.56 9.06
C PRO A 163 -6.86 14.10 9.41
N ARG A 164 -6.07 13.31 10.09
CA ARG A 164 -4.70 13.68 10.43
C ARG A 164 -3.82 12.45 10.47
N PHE A 165 -2.52 12.63 10.25
CA PHE A 165 -1.56 11.55 10.48
C PHE A 165 -1.57 11.11 11.95
N ARG A 166 -1.31 9.82 12.16
CA ARG A 166 -0.91 9.31 13.47
C ARG A 166 0.59 9.53 13.64
N GLU A 167 1.02 9.79 14.85
CA GLU A 167 2.44 9.73 15.17
C GLU A 167 2.93 8.28 14.97
N LEU A 168 4.02 8.12 14.23
CA LEU A 168 4.63 6.81 14.06
C LEU A 168 5.21 6.36 15.41
N GLN A 169 4.57 5.36 16.00
CA GLN A 169 5.03 4.81 17.26
C GLN A 169 6.30 3.99 16.98
N GLY A 170 7.43 4.41 17.56
CA GLY A 170 8.70 3.67 17.51
C GLY A 170 8.71 2.32 18.25
N ASN A 171 7.53 1.79 18.58
CA ASN A 171 7.32 0.63 19.46
C ASN A 171 7.32 -0.73 18.72
N VAL A 172 7.79 -0.78 17.48
CA VAL A 172 8.03 -2.09 16.86
C VAL A 172 9.24 -2.72 17.54
N PRO A 173 9.09 -3.91 18.15
CA PRO A 173 10.21 -4.59 18.79
C PRO A 173 11.36 -4.72 17.80
N VAL A 174 12.54 -4.22 18.20
CA VAL A 174 13.73 -4.23 17.35
C VAL A 174 14.15 -5.68 17.09
N PHE A 175 14.09 -6.09 15.84
CA PHE A 175 14.62 -7.38 15.40
C PHE A 175 16.06 -7.19 14.93
N GLN A 176 16.98 -8.02 15.43
CA GLN A 176 18.40 -7.97 15.07
C GLN A 176 18.65 -8.65 13.71
N GLY A 177 18.17 -8.00 12.63
CA GLY A 177 18.23 -8.48 11.25
C GLY A 177 17.32 -7.66 10.36
N LEU A 178 16.95 -8.23 9.23
CA LEU A 178 15.94 -7.69 8.32
C LEU A 178 14.54 -8.09 8.80
N HIS A 179 13.64 -7.13 8.87
CA HIS A 179 12.26 -7.35 9.23
C HIS A 179 11.35 -6.70 8.19
N VAL A 180 10.56 -7.51 7.48
CA VAL A 180 9.49 -7.01 6.61
C VAL A 180 8.15 -7.12 7.32
N MET A 181 7.40 -6.02 7.31
CA MET A 181 6.02 -5.95 7.75
C MET A 181 5.15 -5.58 6.55
N TYR A 182 4.10 -6.35 6.28
CA TYR A 182 3.22 -6.07 5.14
C TYR A 182 1.80 -6.60 5.36
N CYS A 183 0.86 -6.13 4.55
CA CYS A 183 -0.44 -6.77 4.38
C CYS A 183 -0.72 -7.09 2.91
N ALA A 184 -1.76 -7.88 2.65
CA ALA A 184 -2.13 -8.30 1.31
C ALA A 184 -3.05 -7.30 0.56
N GLN A 185 -3.14 -6.04 1.00
CA GLN A 185 -3.88 -4.98 0.30
C GLN A 185 -3.41 -4.83 -1.16
N CYS A 186 -2.11 -4.90 -1.41
CA CYS A 186 -1.56 -4.96 -2.76
C CYS A 186 -0.97 -6.35 -3.02
N PRO A 187 -1.39 -7.08 -4.08
CA PRO A 187 -0.91 -8.43 -4.35
C PRO A 187 0.58 -8.52 -4.65
N MET A 188 1.23 -7.38 -4.90
CA MET A 188 2.69 -7.32 -5.10
C MET A 188 3.47 -7.44 -3.78
N LEU A 189 2.86 -7.13 -2.64
CA LEU A 189 3.58 -7.10 -1.35
C LEU A 189 3.91 -8.50 -0.81
N PRO A 190 3.00 -9.51 -0.84
CA PRO A 190 3.34 -10.89 -0.50
C PRO A 190 4.50 -11.42 -1.35
N LYS A 191 4.46 -11.15 -2.67
CA LYS A 191 5.55 -11.53 -3.58
C LYS A 191 6.87 -10.86 -3.19
N SER A 192 6.83 -9.55 -2.91
CA SER A 192 8.03 -8.82 -2.44
C SER A 192 8.60 -9.46 -1.18
N ALA A 193 7.78 -9.76 -0.18
CA ALA A 193 8.24 -10.37 1.07
C ALA A 193 8.88 -11.73 0.84
N ALA A 194 8.32 -12.58 -0.05
CA ALA A 194 8.89 -13.87 -0.42
C ALA A 194 10.25 -13.71 -1.13
N ASP A 195 10.32 -12.82 -2.13
CA ASP A 195 11.56 -12.52 -2.86
C ASP A 195 12.67 -12.00 -1.92
N LEU A 196 12.33 -11.15 -0.95
CA LEU A 196 13.26 -10.62 0.05
C LEU A 196 13.73 -11.72 1.02
N SER A 197 12.84 -12.61 1.45
CA SER A 197 13.18 -13.75 2.30
C SER A 197 14.17 -14.69 1.64
N GLU A 198 13.92 -15.06 0.38
CA GLU A 198 14.82 -15.91 -0.43
C GLU A 198 16.21 -15.28 -0.55
N MET A 199 16.27 -13.99 -0.90
CA MET A 199 17.55 -13.29 -1.04
C MET A 199 18.27 -13.12 0.29
N ALA A 200 17.56 -12.85 1.39
CA ALA A 200 18.16 -12.78 2.71
C ALA A 200 18.78 -14.11 3.11
N ALA A 201 18.09 -15.23 2.88
CA ALA A 201 18.59 -16.57 3.12
C ALA A 201 19.86 -16.89 2.30
N ALA A 202 19.87 -16.52 1.00
CA ALA A 202 21.02 -16.70 0.12
C ALA A 202 22.26 -15.92 0.58
N HIS A 203 22.07 -14.86 1.38
CA HIS A 203 23.15 -14.06 1.97
C HIS A 203 23.41 -14.34 3.46
N GLY A 204 22.79 -15.38 4.04
CA GLY A 204 22.94 -15.74 5.45
C GLY A 204 22.40 -14.70 6.44
N LEU A 205 21.48 -13.83 5.99
CA LEU A 205 20.92 -12.77 6.82
C LEU A 205 19.74 -13.28 7.66
N LYS A 206 19.67 -12.88 8.93
CA LYS A 206 18.46 -13.09 9.74
C LYS A 206 17.31 -12.30 9.14
N PHE A 207 16.18 -12.97 8.89
CA PHE A 207 15.00 -12.39 8.27
C PHE A 207 13.74 -12.74 9.05
N LYS A 208 12.92 -11.71 9.32
CA LYS A 208 11.61 -11.85 9.97
C LYS A 208 10.54 -11.31 9.05
N VAL A 209 9.41 -12.01 8.99
CA VAL A 209 8.20 -11.56 8.29
C VAL A 209 7.08 -11.36 9.31
N THR A 210 6.39 -10.23 9.22
CA THR A 210 5.15 -9.97 9.96
C THR A 210 4.06 -9.59 8.96
N VAL A 211 3.00 -10.39 8.91
CA VAL A 211 1.80 -10.08 8.14
C VAL A 211 0.84 -9.30 9.03
N LEU A 212 0.52 -8.07 8.63
CA LEU A 212 -0.46 -7.23 9.32
C LEU A 212 -1.87 -7.82 9.10
N LYS A 213 -2.62 -8.03 10.17
CA LYS A 213 -3.87 -8.81 10.16
C LYS A 213 -5.13 -7.97 10.17
N ASN A 214 -5.03 -6.70 10.56
CA ASN A 214 -6.16 -5.77 10.70
C ASN A 214 -5.70 -4.32 10.50
N ALA A 215 -6.67 -3.42 10.34
CA ALA A 215 -6.42 -2.00 10.12
C ALA A 215 -5.63 -1.36 11.29
N ARG A 216 -5.89 -1.77 12.54
CA ARG A 216 -5.18 -1.22 13.72
C ARG A 216 -3.67 -1.52 13.68
N GLU A 217 -3.27 -2.70 13.23
CA GLU A 217 -1.86 -3.04 13.07
C GLU A 217 -1.21 -2.18 11.96
N ALA A 218 -1.91 -1.95 10.84
CA ALA A 218 -1.45 -1.07 9.78
C ALA A 218 -1.39 0.41 10.21
N GLN A 219 -2.34 0.85 11.04
CA GLN A 219 -2.36 2.20 11.62
C GLN A 219 -1.22 2.44 12.62
N ASN A 220 -0.63 1.39 13.18
CA ASN A 220 0.52 1.44 14.09
C ASN A 220 1.83 0.98 13.40
N ALA A 221 1.84 0.87 12.08
CA ALA A 221 3.02 0.50 11.32
C ALA A 221 4.14 1.55 11.43
N PRO A 222 5.42 1.16 11.27
CA PRO A 222 6.56 2.07 11.41
C PRO A 222 6.81 2.93 10.18
N SER A 223 5.88 3.03 9.24
CA SER A 223 5.95 3.90 8.06
C SER A 223 4.58 4.48 7.74
N TYR A 224 4.51 5.69 7.20
CA TYR A 224 3.24 6.32 6.80
C TYR A 224 2.51 5.58 5.67
N TYR A 225 3.21 4.75 4.89
CA TYR A 225 2.53 3.87 3.93
C TYR A 225 1.63 2.84 4.62
N GLY A 226 1.96 2.41 5.84
CA GLY A 226 1.14 1.54 6.68
C GLY A 226 1.13 0.06 6.27
N VAL A 227 1.10 -0.24 5.00
CA VAL A 227 0.91 -1.60 4.46
C VAL A 227 2.18 -2.30 4.01
N PHE A 228 3.33 -1.62 4.08
CA PHE A 228 4.64 -2.21 3.85
C PHE A 228 5.72 -1.42 4.58
N SER A 229 6.61 -2.12 5.27
CA SER A 229 7.82 -1.56 5.88
C SER A 229 8.92 -2.62 5.85
N LEU A 230 10.07 -2.28 5.27
CA LEU A 230 11.29 -3.07 5.36
C LEU A 230 12.24 -2.38 6.34
N LEU A 231 12.60 -3.07 7.40
CA LEU A 231 13.43 -2.58 8.49
C LEU A 231 14.77 -3.33 8.54
N TRP A 232 15.82 -2.62 8.91
CA TRP A 232 17.10 -3.20 9.31
C TRP A 232 17.43 -2.78 10.73
N LYS A 233 17.46 -3.74 11.67
CA LYS A 233 17.71 -3.48 13.10
C LYS A 233 16.82 -2.34 13.64
N GLY A 234 15.54 -2.36 13.31
CA GLY A 234 14.56 -1.35 13.70
C GLY A 234 14.55 -0.07 12.83
N ARG A 235 15.56 0.20 11.99
CA ARG A 235 15.60 1.36 11.10
C ARG A 235 14.85 1.08 9.80
N LEU A 236 13.95 1.97 9.41
CA LEU A 236 13.22 1.87 8.14
C LEU A 236 14.16 2.02 6.94
N LEU A 237 14.21 1.02 6.07
CA LEU A 237 14.95 1.02 4.81
C LEU A 237 14.07 1.35 3.61
N SER A 238 12.82 0.90 3.64
CA SER A 238 11.84 1.14 2.58
C SER A 238 10.43 1.02 3.12
N ASP A 239 9.57 1.92 2.67
CA ASP A 239 8.13 2.00 2.99
C ASP A 239 7.24 1.59 1.81
N HIS A 240 7.78 0.96 0.77
CA HIS A 240 7.06 0.57 -0.44
C HIS A 240 7.65 -0.71 -1.03
N TYR A 241 6.96 -1.27 -2.04
CA TYR A 241 7.41 -2.45 -2.78
C TYR A 241 8.89 -2.41 -3.12
N VAL A 242 9.60 -3.48 -2.80
CA VAL A 242 11.03 -3.66 -3.09
C VAL A 242 11.21 -4.86 -4.01
N SER A 243 11.70 -4.64 -5.23
CA SER A 243 12.11 -5.71 -6.15
C SER A 243 13.42 -6.36 -5.73
N LYS A 244 13.71 -7.57 -6.23
CA LYS A 244 15.00 -8.26 -6.01
C LYS A 244 16.21 -7.36 -6.34
N GLY A 245 16.17 -6.66 -7.49
CA GLY A 245 17.25 -5.75 -7.89
C GLY A 245 17.44 -4.56 -6.95
N ARG A 246 16.32 -3.92 -6.53
CA ARG A 246 16.37 -2.84 -5.55
C ARG A 246 16.89 -3.32 -4.19
N PHE A 247 16.47 -4.50 -3.75
CA PHE A 247 16.95 -5.08 -2.50
C PHE A 247 18.46 -5.33 -2.53
N LYS A 248 19.01 -5.86 -3.62
CA LYS A 248 20.47 -6.01 -3.80
C LYS A 248 21.20 -4.68 -3.62
N ASN A 249 20.65 -3.58 -4.17
CA ASN A 249 21.22 -2.25 -3.98
C ASN A 249 21.13 -1.75 -2.54
N LEU A 250 19.99 -2.02 -1.85
CA LEU A 250 19.83 -1.70 -0.43
C LEU A 250 20.81 -2.49 0.44
N LEU A 251 20.96 -3.79 0.18
CA LEU A 251 21.95 -4.63 0.85
C LEU A 251 23.35 -4.03 0.68
N THR A 252 23.73 -3.72 -0.55
CA THR A 252 25.08 -3.16 -0.83
C THR A 252 25.28 -1.81 -0.16
N LYS A 253 24.32 -0.89 -0.24
CA LYS A 253 24.46 0.48 0.26
C LYS A 253 24.34 0.58 1.77
N GLU A 254 23.42 -0.14 2.38
CA GLU A 254 23.01 0.07 3.77
C GLU A 254 23.59 -0.97 4.74
N ILE A 255 23.83 -2.18 4.25
CA ILE A 255 24.35 -3.29 5.07
C ILE A 255 25.84 -3.50 4.82
N LEU A 256 26.31 -3.24 3.61
CA LEU A 256 27.70 -3.44 3.19
C LEU A 256 28.55 -2.18 3.20
N LYS A 257 28.02 -0.99 3.54
CA LYS A 257 28.85 0.22 3.80
C LYS A 257 29.92 -0.02 4.86
N MET A 258 29.81 -1.09 5.64
CA MET A 258 30.77 -1.51 6.67
C MET A 258 31.71 -2.62 6.18
N ARG A 259 31.74 -2.89 4.88
CA ARG A 259 32.52 -3.98 4.29
C ARG A 259 33.98 -3.57 4.14
N GLY A 260 34.91 -4.41 4.58
CA GLY A 260 36.33 -4.31 4.22
C GLY A 260 36.50 -4.55 2.71
N PRO A 261 37.59 -4.01 2.09
CA PRO A 261 37.76 -4.04 0.63
C PRO A 261 37.73 -5.43 0.00
N ASN A 262 37.99 -6.50 0.75
CA ASN A 262 38.03 -7.89 0.26
C ASN A 262 37.02 -8.82 0.98
N GLU A 263 36.07 -8.31 1.72
CA GLU A 263 35.16 -9.08 2.55
C GLU A 263 33.88 -9.40 1.79
N THR A 264 33.39 -10.65 1.82
CA THR A 264 32.08 -11.02 1.27
C THR A 264 30.93 -10.49 2.14
N VAL A 265 29.71 -10.45 1.59
CA VAL A 265 28.50 -10.04 2.33
C VAL A 265 28.29 -10.88 3.59
N ALA A 266 28.48 -12.20 3.45
CA ALA A 266 28.30 -13.15 4.55
C ALA A 266 29.37 -12.97 5.63
N GLU A 267 30.61 -12.70 5.26
CA GLU A 267 31.73 -12.43 6.18
C GLU A 267 31.55 -11.12 6.92
N ALA A 268 31.18 -10.02 6.21
CA ALA A 268 30.89 -8.74 6.84
C ALA A 268 29.74 -8.86 7.86
N TYR A 269 28.70 -9.61 7.51
CA TYR A 269 27.56 -9.87 8.40
C TYR A 269 27.95 -10.71 9.61
N LYS A 270 28.71 -11.78 9.42
CA LYS A 270 29.21 -12.64 10.50
C LYS A 270 30.09 -11.86 11.47
N ARG A 271 31.00 -11.02 10.96
CA ARG A 271 31.87 -10.13 11.75
C ARG A 271 31.06 -9.10 12.57
N LEU A 272 30.00 -8.53 12.01
CA LEU A 272 29.14 -7.57 12.70
C LEU A 272 28.37 -8.24 13.85
N LEU A 273 27.86 -9.44 13.64
CA LEU A 273 27.21 -10.21 14.70
C LEU A 273 28.16 -10.57 15.86
N THR A 274 29.41 -10.92 15.55
CA THR A 274 30.40 -11.30 16.57
C THR A 274 30.84 -10.08 17.40
N LYS A 275 31.00 -8.89 16.78
CA LYS A 275 31.31 -7.65 17.50
C LYS A 275 30.18 -7.15 18.41
N GLU A 276 28.94 -7.41 18.06
CA GLU A 276 27.78 -7.03 18.90
C GLU A 276 27.62 -7.96 20.09
N ASN A 277 27.84 -9.27 19.90
CA ASN A 277 27.82 -10.25 21.02
C ASN A 277 28.89 -9.94 22.07
N LEU A 278 30.08 -9.48 21.65
CA LEU A 278 31.16 -9.07 22.55
C LEU A 278 30.90 -7.76 23.30
N LYS A 279 29.93 -6.94 22.86
CA LYS A 279 29.53 -5.70 23.56
C LYS A 279 28.38 -5.93 24.56
N MET A 280 27.66 -7.04 24.46
CA MET A 280 26.59 -7.40 25.40
C MET A 280 27.09 -8.22 26.60
N GLU A 281 28.34 -8.69 26.58
CA GLU A 281 28.99 -9.43 27.68
C GLU A 281 29.90 -8.54 28.55
N LYS A 282 29.87 -7.23 28.35
CA LYS A 282 30.51 -6.21 29.18
C LYS A 282 29.45 -5.23 29.72
#